data_6b1b37a3c2402574e51bf1e4c87a1769
#
_entry.id   6b1b37a3c2402574e51bf1e4c87a1769
#
_cell.length_a   1.000
_cell.length_b   1.000
_cell.length_c   1.000
_cell.angle_alpha   90.00
_cell.angle_beta   90.00
_cell.angle_gamma   90.00
#
_symmetry.space_group_name_H-M   'P 1'
#
loop_
_entity.id
_entity.type
_entity.pdbx_description
1 polymer ?
#
loop_
_entity_poly.entity_id
_entity_poly.type
_entity_poly.pdbx_seq_one_letter_code
_entity_poly.pdbx_strand_id
1 'polypeptide(L)'
;MISGSATADGTQKFLQNSGINSLNFNKFENLLLSNVGIGTYLGDPDNKTDELVTSAVKQSILSGVNVIDTAINYRSQKAERSVGKAISELIDEKKITRDQIFISSKNGYVTNDGDIQEDLMQYVIRELGKPGIIKEGDINSGYHCMTPAYLSDQLDRSLKNLNLECIDLMYLHNGIEAQIKDISKEEFLEKLKSVFELYEQKRAEGKIKFYGMATWECFRV
;
A
#
# COMPACT_ATOMS: atom_id res chain seq x y z
N MET A 1 5.28 -15.51 -4.56
CA MET A 1 4.31 -14.53 -4.02
C MET A 1 3.00 -15.25 -3.69
N ILE A 2 2.26 -14.73 -2.72
CA ILE A 2 0.97 -15.28 -2.29
C ILE A 2 -0.10 -14.82 -3.28
N SER A 3 -0.85 -15.77 -3.84
CA SER A 3 -1.90 -15.50 -4.83
C SER A 3 -3.23 -15.11 -4.20
N GLY A 4 -4.07 -14.41 -4.97
CA GLY A 4 -5.42 -14.04 -4.59
C GLY A 4 -5.54 -12.69 -3.91
N SER A 5 -6.77 -12.36 -3.50
CA SER A 5 -7.18 -11.11 -2.81
C SER A 5 -8.33 -11.41 -1.85
N ALA A 6 -8.73 -10.45 -1.03
CA ALA A 6 -9.90 -10.59 -0.16
C ALA A 6 -11.16 -10.97 -0.96
N THR A 7 -11.93 -11.93 -0.46
CA THR A 7 -13.19 -12.39 -1.07
C THR A 7 -14.36 -12.30 -0.11
N ALA A 8 -15.58 -12.32 -0.63
CA ALA A 8 -16.80 -12.34 0.20
C ALA A 8 -16.79 -13.56 1.15
N ASP A 9 -16.50 -14.73 0.62
CA ASP A 9 -16.48 -15.99 1.40
C ASP A 9 -15.31 -15.99 2.40
N GLY A 10 -14.14 -15.51 2.00
CA GLY A 10 -12.97 -15.42 2.87
C GLY A 10 -13.22 -14.49 4.06
N THR A 11 -13.68 -13.27 3.81
CA THR A 11 -13.95 -12.29 4.88
C THR A 11 -15.13 -12.71 5.78
N GLN A 12 -16.13 -13.41 5.23
CA GLN A 12 -17.21 -14.02 6.02
C GLN A 12 -16.66 -15.12 6.94
N LYS A 13 -15.78 -16.00 6.44
CA LYS A 13 -15.12 -17.02 7.26
C LYS A 13 -14.24 -16.43 8.34
N PHE A 14 -13.52 -15.32 8.02
CA PHE A 14 -12.72 -14.60 9.00
C PHE A 14 -13.59 -14.12 10.17
N LEU A 15 -14.72 -13.46 9.90
CA LEU A 15 -15.66 -13.02 10.93
C LEU A 15 -16.14 -14.21 11.78
N GLN A 16 -16.57 -15.31 11.14
CA GLN A 16 -17.07 -16.49 11.86
C GLN A 16 -16.03 -17.10 12.80
N ASN A 17 -14.77 -17.11 12.39
CA ASN A 17 -13.67 -17.72 13.14
C ASN A 17 -13.04 -16.78 14.19
N SER A 18 -13.24 -15.46 14.06
CA SER A 18 -12.62 -14.48 14.94
C SER A 18 -13.22 -14.44 16.37
N GLY A 19 -14.43 -14.95 16.55
CA GLY A 19 -15.17 -14.81 17.81
C GLY A 19 -15.65 -13.38 18.12
N ILE A 20 -15.46 -12.44 17.18
CA ILE A 20 -15.84 -11.03 17.33
C ILE A 20 -17.29 -10.83 16.93
N ASN A 21 -17.98 -9.92 17.62
CA ASN A 21 -19.36 -9.57 17.28
C ASN A 21 -19.44 -8.96 15.88
N SER A 22 -20.40 -9.40 15.08
CA SER A 22 -20.61 -8.92 13.71
C SER A 22 -20.86 -7.41 13.60
N LEU A 23 -21.32 -6.75 14.67
CA LEU A 23 -21.45 -5.29 14.74
C LEU A 23 -20.10 -4.55 14.64
N ASN A 24 -18.99 -5.24 14.83
CA ASN A 24 -17.64 -4.70 14.64
C ASN A 24 -17.12 -4.86 13.21
N PHE A 25 -17.98 -5.24 12.27
CA PHE A 25 -17.67 -5.36 10.86
C PHE A 25 -18.65 -4.54 10.02
N ASN A 26 -18.13 -3.88 8.99
CA ASN A 26 -18.92 -3.18 7.99
C ASN A 26 -18.79 -3.88 6.63
N LYS A 27 -19.82 -3.75 5.82
CA LYS A 27 -19.82 -4.22 4.45
C LYS A 27 -19.18 -3.16 3.54
N PHE A 28 -18.15 -3.56 2.80
CA PHE A 28 -17.58 -2.79 1.70
C PHE A 28 -17.69 -3.64 0.43
N GLU A 29 -18.49 -3.18 -0.53
CA GLU A 29 -18.90 -3.99 -1.67
C GLU A 29 -19.53 -5.31 -1.17
N ASN A 30 -18.90 -6.44 -1.49
CA ASN A 30 -19.32 -7.77 -1.01
C ASN A 30 -18.41 -8.31 0.11
N LEU A 31 -17.46 -7.52 0.61
CA LEU A 31 -16.51 -7.90 1.65
C LEU A 31 -17.03 -7.50 3.04
N LEU A 32 -16.70 -8.27 4.06
CA LEU A 32 -16.89 -7.92 5.47
C LEU A 32 -15.56 -7.49 6.09
N LEU A 33 -15.46 -6.22 6.41
CA LEU A 33 -14.22 -5.60 6.91
C LEU A 33 -14.42 -5.16 8.36
N SER A 34 -13.43 -5.41 9.21
CA SER A 34 -13.43 -4.93 10.60
C SER A 34 -13.50 -3.40 10.65
N ASN A 35 -14.26 -2.85 11.60
CA ASN A 35 -14.45 -1.40 11.78
C ASN A 35 -13.15 -0.68 12.15
N VAL A 36 -12.15 -1.44 12.59
CA VAL A 36 -10.81 -0.97 12.93
C VAL A 36 -9.81 -1.66 12.02
N GLY A 37 -8.85 -0.89 11.50
CA GLY A 37 -7.70 -1.39 10.76
C GLY A 37 -6.40 -1.12 11.51
N ILE A 38 -5.34 -1.87 11.19
CA ILE A 38 -4.00 -1.56 11.67
C ILE A 38 -3.23 -0.78 10.60
N GLY A 39 -2.67 0.40 10.99
CA GLY A 39 -1.75 1.20 10.18
C GLY A 39 -0.31 0.96 10.59
N THR A 40 0.64 1.09 9.65
CA THR A 40 2.05 0.75 9.84
C THR A 40 3.01 1.92 9.59
N TYR A 41 2.52 3.16 9.72
CA TYR A 41 3.29 4.38 9.42
C TYR A 41 4.43 4.64 10.41
N LEU A 42 4.18 4.46 11.72
CA LEU A 42 5.08 4.90 12.78
C LEU A 42 6.32 4.01 12.96
N GLY A 43 7.38 4.62 13.48
CA GLY A 43 8.64 3.98 13.85
C GLY A 43 9.78 4.24 12.86
N ASP A 44 10.97 3.79 13.25
CA ASP A 44 12.20 3.96 12.48
C ASP A 44 12.40 2.83 11.46
N PRO A 45 13.17 3.05 10.39
CA PRO A 45 13.47 2.00 9.39
C PRO A 45 14.58 1.05 9.89
N ASP A 46 14.39 0.45 11.07
CA ASP A 46 15.32 -0.48 11.70
C ASP A 46 14.70 -1.87 11.96
N ASN A 47 15.55 -2.85 12.22
CA ASN A 47 15.15 -4.24 12.42
C ASN A 47 14.28 -4.43 13.68
N LYS A 48 14.52 -3.64 14.73
CA LYS A 48 13.73 -3.71 15.97
C LYS A 48 12.30 -3.28 15.71
N THR A 49 12.12 -2.19 14.98
CA THR A 49 10.79 -1.71 14.58
C THR A 49 10.12 -2.69 13.62
N ASP A 50 10.87 -3.33 12.71
CA ASP A 50 10.34 -4.36 11.82
C ASP A 50 9.74 -5.54 12.58
N GLU A 51 10.43 -6.02 13.62
CA GLU A 51 9.94 -7.10 14.48
C GLU A 51 8.68 -6.68 15.26
N LEU A 52 8.66 -5.47 15.81
CA LEU A 52 7.50 -4.93 16.52
C LEU A 52 6.29 -4.78 15.61
N VAL A 53 6.46 -4.23 14.41
CA VAL A 53 5.37 -4.07 13.43
C VAL A 53 4.87 -5.43 12.95
N THR A 54 5.77 -6.36 12.63
CA THR A 54 5.40 -7.74 12.27
C THR A 54 4.56 -8.40 13.35
N SER A 55 4.99 -8.29 14.61
CA SER A 55 4.25 -8.82 15.76
C SER A 55 2.89 -8.12 15.95
N ALA A 56 2.84 -6.80 15.84
CA ALA A 56 1.61 -6.03 15.98
C ALA A 56 0.59 -6.39 14.90
N VAL A 57 1.01 -6.56 13.65
CA VAL A 57 0.13 -7.00 12.55
C VAL A 57 -0.39 -8.42 12.83
N LYS A 58 0.47 -9.36 13.22
CA LYS A 58 0.04 -10.73 13.59
C LYS A 58 -0.99 -10.71 14.71
N GLN A 59 -0.72 -9.99 15.79
CA GLN A 59 -1.63 -9.91 16.94
C GLN A 59 -2.96 -9.25 16.58
N SER A 60 -2.95 -8.19 15.76
CA SER A 60 -4.17 -7.54 15.29
C SER A 60 -5.05 -8.51 14.50
N ILE A 61 -4.47 -9.26 13.57
CA ILE A 61 -5.19 -10.25 12.78
C ILE A 61 -5.78 -11.34 13.69
N LEU A 62 -4.98 -11.90 14.59
CA LEU A 62 -5.43 -12.94 15.53
C LEU A 62 -6.49 -12.43 16.53
N SER A 63 -6.56 -11.11 16.72
CA SER A 63 -7.58 -10.43 17.53
C SER A 63 -8.82 -9.98 16.75
N GLY A 64 -8.97 -10.40 15.49
CA GLY A 64 -10.16 -10.16 14.68
C GLY A 64 -10.13 -8.90 13.80
N VAL A 65 -8.97 -8.31 13.55
CA VAL A 65 -8.78 -7.21 12.59
C VAL A 65 -8.34 -7.78 11.24
N ASN A 66 -9.13 -7.56 10.19
CA ASN A 66 -8.80 -8.03 8.84
C ASN A 66 -8.47 -6.92 7.84
N VAL A 67 -8.32 -5.68 8.31
CA VAL A 67 -7.93 -4.51 7.49
C VAL A 67 -6.53 -4.06 7.88
N ILE A 68 -5.63 -4.02 6.90
CA ILE A 68 -4.23 -3.60 7.09
C ILE A 68 -3.94 -2.47 6.13
N ASP A 69 -3.41 -1.35 6.65
CA ASP A 69 -3.03 -0.18 5.88
C ASP A 69 -1.53 0.06 5.97
N THR A 70 -0.89 0.17 4.82
CA THR A 70 0.54 0.46 4.69
C THR A 70 0.80 1.44 3.53
N ALA A 71 2.05 1.74 3.24
CA ALA A 71 2.48 2.48 2.06
C ALA A 71 3.95 2.16 1.75
N ILE A 72 4.34 2.27 0.47
CA ILE A 72 5.72 1.99 0.07
C ILE A 72 6.73 2.93 0.71
N ASN A 73 6.36 4.20 0.94
CA ASN A 73 7.25 5.17 1.58
C ASN A 73 7.33 5.05 3.12
N TYR A 74 6.47 4.24 3.74
CA TYR A 74 6.52 4.06 5.19
C TYR A 74 7.79 3.31 5.59
N ARG A 75 8.58 3.95 6.46
CA ARG A 75 9.86 3.41 6.92
C ARG A 75 10.76 2.93 5.78
N SER A 76 10.80 3.68 4.67
CA SER A 76 11.63 3.35 3.50
C SER A 76 11.40 1.92 3.01
N GLN A 77 10.16 1.57 2.67
CA GLN A 77 9.68 0.25 2.20
C GLN A 77 9.61 -0.86 3.27
N LYS A 78 10.22 -0.69 4.43
CA LYS A 78 10.28 -1.72 5.48
C LYS A 78 8.93 -2.02 6.12
N ALA A 79 7.98 -1.04 6.10
CA ALA A 79 6.63 -1.26 6.60
C ALA A 79 5.88 -2.33 5.78
N GLU A 80 5.94 -2.25 4.46
CA GLU A 80 5.34 -3.30 3.59
C GLU A 80 6.00 -4.65 3.80
N ARG A 81 7.33 -4.72 3.95
CA ARG A 81 8.06 -5.96 4.23
C ARG A 81 7.64 -6.58 5.56
N SER A 82 7.44 -5.77 6.60
CA SER A 82 6.95 -6.24 7.90
C SER A 82 5.53 -6.81 7.80
N VAL A 83 4.64 -6.18 7.02
CA VAL A 83 3.29 -6.69 6.74
C VAL A 83 3.36 -8.00 5.95
N GLY A 84 4.15 -8.05 4.87
CA GLY A 84 4.33 -9.23 4.05
C GLY A 84 4.86 -10.44 4.85
N LYS A 85 5.82 -10.18 5.74
CA LYS A 85 6.35 -11.20 6.67
C LYS A 85 5.25 -11.72 7.60
N ALA A 86 4.50 -10.82 8.25
CA ALA A 86 3.43 -11.19 9.18
C ALA A 86 2.37 -12.07 8.53
N ILE A 87 1.92 -11.70 7.32
CA ILE A 87 0.90 -12.44 6.57
C ILE A 87 1.44 -13.79 6.11
N SER A 88 2.66 -13.83 5.58
CA SER A 88 3.29 -15.08 5.15
C SER A 88 3.39 -16.09 6.31
N GLU A 89 3.88 -15.63 7.46
CA GLU A 89 3.99 -16.49 8.66
C GLU A 89 2.62 -17.01 9.12
N LEU A 90 1.58 -16.16 9.16
CA LEU A 90 0.24 -16.61 9.58
C LEU A 90 -0.41 -17.58 8.59
N ILE A 91 -0.13 -17.45 7.29
CA ILE A 91 -0.59 -18.40 6.26
C ILE A 91 0.14 -19.73 6.42
N ASP A 92 1.46 -19.71 6.59
CA ASP A 92 2.28 -20.92 6.81
C ASP A 92 1.87 -21.66 8.08
N GLU A 93 1.54 -20.92 9.14
CA GLU A 93 0.98 -21.42 10.40
C GLU A 93 -0.48 -21.91 10.26
N LYS A 94 -1.12 -21.76 9.09
CA LYS A 94 -2.53 -22.09 8.82
C LYS A 94 -3.52 -21.37 9.74
N LYS A 95 -3.18 -20.17 10.19
CA LYS A 95 -4.04 -19.32 11.02
C LYS A 95 -5.04 -18.53 10.18
N ILE A 96 -4.63 -18.15 8.96
CA ILE A 96 -5.45 -17.42 8.00
C ILE A 96 -5.22 -17.94 6.58
N THR A 97 -6.08 -17.51 5.66
CA THR A 97 -5.87 -17.60 4.21
C THR A 97 -5.86 -16.19 3.60
N ARG A 98 -5.23 -16.02 2.43
CA ARG A 98 -5.09 -14.70 1.79
C ARG A 98 -6.44 -14.01 1.54
N ASP A 99 -7.46 -14.77 1.21
CA ASP A 99 -8.81 -14.27 0.90
C ASP A 99 -9.59 -13.72 2.11
N GLN A 100 -9.05 -13.90 3.33
CA GLN A 100 -9.63 -13.40 4.56
C GLN A 100 -9.22 -11.97 4.93
N ILE A 101 -8.10 -11.48 4.38
CA ILE A 101 -7.42 -10.24 4.81
C ILE A 101 -7.47 -9.22 3.69
N PHE A 102 -7.87 -7.99 4.03
CA PHE A 102 -7.90 -6.82 3.14
C PHE A 102 -6.66 -5.95 3.38
N ILE A 103 -5.87 -5.74 2.33
CA ILE A 103 -4.61 -5.02 2.39
C ILE A 103 -4.67 -3.80 1.49
N SER A 104 -4.45 -2.61 2.07
CA SER A 104 -4.23 -1.39 1.31
C SER A 104 -2.78 -0.96 1.35
N SER A 105 -2.29 -0.43 0.23
CA SER A 105 -1.02 0.28 0.14
C SER A 105 -1.16 1.57 -0.65
N LYS A 106 -0.11 2.39 -0.67
CA LYS A 106 -0.12 3.71 -1.28
C LYS A 106 1.20 3.96 -2.00
N ASN A 107 1.15 4.64 -3.16
CA ASN A 107 2.32 5.09 -3.90
C ASN A 107 2.21 6.57 -4.29
N GLY A 108 3.29 7.14 -4.80
CA GLY A 108 3.39 8.54 -5.17
C GLY A 108 4.60 9.23 -4.53
N TYR A 109 4.79 9.12 -3.22
CA TYR A 109 6.00 9.63 -2.58
C TYR A 109 7.24 8.85 -3.00
N VAL A 110 8.32 9.58 -3.26
CA VAL A 110 9.63 9.00 -3.57
C VAL A 110 10.31 8.59 -2.27
N THR A 111 10.78 7.35 -2.24
CA THR A 111 11.44 6.77 -1.06
C THR A 111 12.66 5.97 -1.49
N ASN A 112 13.65 5.87 -0.60
CA ASN A 112 14.78 4.94 -0.74
C ASN A 112 14.39 3.54 -0.21
N ASP A 113 15.40 2.68 -0.12
CA ASP A 113 15.29 1.35 0.50
C ASP A 113 15.95 1.37 1.87
N GLY A 114 15.18 1.12 2.93
CA GLY A 114 15.67 1.14 4.31
C GLY A 114 16.66 0.01 4.66
N ASP A 115 16.83 -0.99 3.80
CA ASP A 115 17.85 -2.02 3.94
C ASP A 115 19.19 -1.62 3.27
N ILE A 116 19.21 -0.49 2.55
CA ILE A 116 20.40 0.01 1.85
C ILE A 116 20.82 1.34 2.50
N GLN A 117 22.05 1.41 3.00
CA GLN A 117 22.62 2.66 3.52
C GLN A 117 23.07 3.54 2.34
N GLU A 118 22.14 4.28 1.77
CA GLU A 118 22.36 5.14 0.63
C GLU A 118 21.51 6.41 0.77
N ASP A 119 22.06 7.54 0.37
CA ASP A 119 21.31 8.79 0.28
C ASP A 119 20.15 8.67 -0.71
N LEU A 120 19.01 9.33 -0.41
CA LEU A 120 17.81 9.25 -1.22
C LEU A 120 18.06 9.60 -2.70
N MET A 121 18.84 10.65 -2.97
CA MET A 121 19.09 11.09 -4.35
C MET A 121 20.01 10.12 -5.09
N GLN A 122 20.97 9.51 -4.40
CA GLN A 122 21.82 8.46 -4.99
C GLN A 122 20.98 7.24 -5.35
N TYR A 123 20.10 6.81 -4.44
CA TYR A 123 19.13 5.74 -4.69
C TYR A 123 18.24 6.07 -5.90
N VAL A 124 17.65 7.26 -5.93
CA VAL A 124 16.78 7.73 -7.03
C VAL A 124 17.51 7.69 -8.37
N ILE A 125 18.72 8.22 -8.43
CA ILE A 125 19.52 8.22 -9.67
C ILE A 125 19.81 6.78 -10.12
N ARG A 126 20.20 5.91 -9.22
CA ARG A 126 20.59 4.52 -9.51
C ARG A 126 19.40 3.65 -9.90
N GLU A 127 18.32 3.67 -9.09
CA GLU A 127 17.20 2.73 -9.21
C GLU A 127 16.08 3.22 -10.13
N LEU A 128 15.95 4.53 -10.30
CA LEU A 128 14.84 5.11 -11.03
C LEU A 128 15.30 5.90 -12.25
N GLY A 129 16.36 6.71 -12.11
CA GLY A 129 16.87 7.56 -13.20
C GLY A 129 17.62 6.77 -14.27
N LYS A 130 18.63 5.97 -13.89
CA LYS A 130 19.41 5.18 -14.86
C LYS A 130 18.57 4.19 -15.66
N PRO A 131 17.57 3.47 -15.07
CA PRO A 131 16.66 2.64 -15.84
C PRO A 131 15.63 3.43 -16.68
N GLY A 132 15.53 4.76 -16.51
CA GLY A 132 14.60 5.60 -17.25
C GLY A 132 13.15 5.54 -16.73
N ILE A 133 12.94 5.09 -15.50
CA ILE A 133 11.63 5.06 -14.83
C ILE A 133 11.16 6.48 -14.54
N ILE A 134 12.09 7.36 -14.16
CA ILE A 134 11.87 8.79 -13.98
C ILE A 134 12.83 9.61 -14.84
N LYS A 135 12.39 10.82 -15.19
CA LYS A 135 13.16 11.83 -15.91
C LYS A 135 13.37 13.07 -15.04
N GLU A 136 14.26 13.93 -15.47
CA GLU A 136 14.41 15.26 -14.85
C GLU A 136 13.07 16.01 -14.88
N GLY A 137 12.67 16.55 -13.74
CA GLY A 137 11.39 17.25 -13.58
C GLY A 137 10.18 16.37 -13.22
N ASP A 138 10.30 15.05 -13.20
CA ASP A 138 9.20 14.15 -12.82
C ASP A 138 8.91 14.18 -11.31
N ILE A 139 9.94 14.44 -10.50
CA ILE A 139 9.81 14.57 -9.03
C ILE A 139 9.62 16.05 -8.70
N ASN A 140 8.57 16.36 -7.97
CA ASN A 140 8.27 17.71 -7.52
C ASN A 140 8.99 18.09 -6.21
N SER A 141 8.79 19.33 -5.74
CA SER A 141 9.40 19.87 -4.51
C SER A 141 8.99 19.08 -3.25
N GLY A 142 7.86 18.38 -3.26
CA GLY A 142 7.35 17.52 -2.19
C GLY A 142 7.89 16.08 -2.22
N TYR A 143 8.90 15.77 -3.04
CA TYR A 143 9.38 14.41 -3.25
C TYR A 143 8.28 13.44 -3.68
N HIS A 144 7.43 13.88 -4.60
CA HIS A 144 6.30 13.11 -5.10
C HIS A 144 6.32 13.03 -6.63
N CYS A 145 5.95 11.89 -7.18
CA CYS A 145 5.92 11.66 -8.63
C CYS A 145 4.61 10.97 -9.03
N MET A 146 3.90 11.54 -9.99
CA MET A 146 2.64 11.03 -10.53
C MET A 146 2.76 10.42 -11.92
N THR A 147 3.99 10.22 -12.44
CA THR A 147 4.13 9.61 -13.76
C THR A 147 3.70 8.14 -13.75
N PRO A 148 2.97 7.66 -14.77
CA PRO A 148 2.53 6.27 -14.84
C PRO A 148 3.68 5.26 -14.75
N ALA A 149 4.85 5.57 -15.35
CA ALA A 149 6.03 4.70 -15.30
C ALA A 149 6.51 4.51 -13.86
N TYR A 150 6.64 5.61 -13.10
CA TYR A 150 7.03 5.57 -11.69
C TYR A 150 6.02 4.81 -10.84
N LEU A 151 4.72 5.13 -10.95
CA LEU A 151 3.68 4.49 -10.15
C LEU A 151 3.55 2.99 -10.45
N SER A 152 3.78 2.58 -11.71
CA SER A 152 3.82 1.16 -12.07
C SER A 152 5.00 0.43 -11.43
N ASP A 153 6.21 1.02 -11.46
CA ASP A 153 7.40 0.47 -10.79
C ASP A 153 7.18 0.36 -9.28
N GLN A 154 6.60 1.41 -8.65
CA GLN A 154 6.32 1.38 -7.22
C GLN A 154 5.28 0.32 -6.84
N LEU A 155 4.25 0.09 -7.67
CA LEU A 155 3.30 -0.99 -7.46
C LEU A 155 4.00 -2.36 -7.51
N ASP A 156 4.88 -2.59 -8.48
CA ASP A 156 5.61 -3.86 -8.60
C ASP A 156 6.55 -4.08 -7.40
N ARG A 157 7.17 -3.01 -6.87
CA ARG A 157 7.96 -3.06 -5.62
C ARG A 157 7.07 -3.36 -4.41
N SER A 158 5.89 -2.73 -4.30
CA SER A 158 4.92 -3.00 -3.22
C SER A 158 4.47 -4.45 -3.21
N LEU A 159 4.13 -5.00 -4.37
CA LEU A 159 3.78 -6.43 -4.51
C LEU A 159 4.91 -7.34 -4.03
N LYS A 160 6.16 -7.02 -4.39
CA LYS A 160 7.34 -7.76 -3.94
C LYS A 160 7.55 -7.63 -2.43
N ASN A 161 7.49 -6.42 -1.87
CA ASN A 161 7.66 -6.15 -0.44
C ASN A 161 6.61 -6.89 0.39
N LEU A 162 5.36 -6.87 -0.05
CA LEU A 162 4.23 -7.54 0.60
C LEU A 162 4.20 -9.06 0.34
N ASN A 163 5.02 -9.57 -0.59
CA ASN A 163 5.00 -10.95 -1.07
C ASN A 163 3.63 -11.37 -1.66
N LEU A 164 2.93 -10.46 -2.34
CA LEU A 164 1.58 -10.65 -2.88
C LEU A 164 1.57 -10.54 -4.40
N GLU A 165 0.65 -11.27 -5.04
CA GLU A 165 0.35 -11.08 -6.47
C GLU A 165 -0.71 -9.99 -6.71
N CYS A 166 -1.54 -9.70 -5.69
CA CYS A 166 -2.59 -8.69 -5.77
C CYS A 166 -2.72 -7.91 -4.45
N ILE A 167 -2.74 -6.57 -4.50
CA ILE A 167 -3.10 -5.67 -3.41
C ILE A 167 -4.60 -5.36 -3.52
N ASP A 168 -5.35 -5.45 -2.40
CA ASP A 168 -6.79 -5.23 -2.45
C ASP A 168 -7.15 -3.79 -2.80
N LEU A 169 -6.41 -2.82 -2.26
CA LEU A 169 -6.66 -1.40 -2.52
C LEU A 169 -5.35 -0.62 -2.65
N MET A 170 -5.14 0.00 -3.82
CA MET A 170 -4.00 0.89 -4.08
C MET A 170 -4.46 2.35 -4.06
N TYR A 171 -3.82 3.18 -3.24
CA TYR A 171 -4.08 4.61 -3.19
C TYR A 171 -2.98 5.43 -3.87
N LEU A 172 -3.38 6.51 -4.57
CA LEU A 172 -2.49 7.64 -4.80
C LEU A 172 -2.35 8.40 -3.48
N HIS A 173 -1.13 8.50 -2.97
CA HIS A 173 -0.84 9.02 -1.64
C HIS A 173 -0.69 10.54 -1.65
N ASN A 174 -1.59 11.28 -1.00
CA ASN A 174 -1.54 12.74 -0.83
C ASN A 174 -1.23 13.49 -2.13
N GLY A 175 -1.86 13.06 -3.24
CA GLY A 175 -1.53 13.59 -4.57
C GLY A 175 -1.71 15.10 -4.65
N ILE A 176 -2.82 15.65 -4.14
CA ILE A 176 -3.07 17.09 -4.22
C ILE A 176 -2.14 17.88 -3.30
N GLU A 177 -1.99 17.44 -2.05
CA GLU A 177 -1.15 18.11 -1.06
C GLU A 177 0.30 18.18 -1.49
N ALA A 178 0.77 17.13 -2.17
CA ALA A 178 2.14 17.05 -2.66
C ALA A 178 2.37 17.88 -3.92
N GLN A 179 1.35 18.05 -4.78
CA GLN A 179 1.53 18.61 -6.13
C GLN A 179 1.09 20.06 -6.26
N ILE A 180 0.07 20.51 -5.51
CA ILE A 180 -0.60 21.80 -5.74
C ILE A 180 0.31 23.04 -5.62
N LYS A 181 1.47 22.91 -4.98
CA LYS A 181 2.44 23.99 -4.87
C LYS A 181 3.28 24.19 -6.14
N ASP A 182 3.40 23.15 -6.96
CA ASP A 182 4.31 23.10 -8.10
C ASP A 182 3.57 23.15 -9.44
N ILE A 183 2.28 22.76 -9.48
CA ILE A 183 1.49 22.68 -10.71
C ILE A 183 0.11 23.31 -10.54
N SER A 184 -0.53 23.69 -11.66
CA SER A 184 -1.92 24.18 -11.65
C SER A 184 -2.91 23.06 -11.35
N LYS A 185 -4.15 23.47 -11.00
CA LYS A 185 -5.25 22.52 -10.79
C LYS A 185 -5.55 21.73 -12.06
N GLU A 186 -5.52 22.40 -13.21
CA GLU A 186 -5.78 21.78 -14.51
C GLU A 186 -4.73 20.73 -14.83
N GLU A 187 -3.45 21.04 -14.64
CA GLU A 187 -2.35 20.10 -14.82
C GLU A 187 -2.43 18.91 -13.84
N PHE A 188 -2.81 19.18 -12.58
CA PHE A 188 -3.04 18.13 -11.61
C PHE A 188 -4.14 17.16 -12.05
N LEU A 189 -5.27 17.66 -12.57
CA LEU A 189 -6.38 16.84 -13.03
C LEU A 189 -5.98 15.96 -14.23
N GLU A 190 -5.19 16.49 -15.17
CA GLU A 190 -4.67 15.70 -16.30
C GLU A 190 -3.71 14.57 -15.81
N LYS A 191 -2.83 14.89 -14.86
CA LYS A 191 -1.96 13.85 -14.25
C LYS A 191 -2.81 12.81 -13.50
N LEU A 192 -3.82 13.24 -12.73
CA LEU A 192 -4.71 12.35 -11.99
C LEU A 192 -5.47 11.39 -12.92
N LYS A 193 -5.94 11.89 -14.06
CA LYS A 193 -6.57 11.07 -15.09
C LYS A 193 -5.62 9.96 -15.57
N SER A 194 -4.37 10.31 -15.90
CA SER A 194 -3.36 9.34 -16.34
C SER A 194 -3.04 8.30 -15.25
N VAL A 195 -3.06 8.70 -13.96
CA VAL A 195 -2.89 7.78 -12.82
C VAL A 195 -4.04 6.79 -12.75
N PHE A 196 -5.28 7.25 -12.90
CA PHE A 196 -6.44 6.36 -12.82
C PHE A 196 -6.56 5.45 -14.04
N GLU A 197 -6.16 5.90 -15.23
CA GLU A 197 -6.01 5.03 -16.41
C GLU A 197 -4.99 3.92 -16.17
N LEU A 198 -3.84 4.23 -15.55
CA LEU A 198 -2.87 3.22 -15.12
C LEU A 198 -3.49 2.23 -14.12
N TYR A 199 -4.20 2.71 -13.10
CA TYR A 199 -4.78 1.83 -12.09
C TYR A 199 -5.88 0.93 -12.68
N GLU A 200 -6.68 1.41 -13.63
CA GLU A 200 -7.62 0.57 -14.38
C GLU A 200 -6.90 -0.55 -15.16
N GLN A 201 -5.76 -0.22 -15.80
CA GLN A 201 -4.94 -1.23 -16.45
C GLN A 201 -4.42 -2.25 -15.42
N LYS A 202 -3.87 -1.79 -14.26
CA LYS A 202 -3.35 -2.69 -13.22
C LYS A 202 -4.44 -3.55 -12.57
N ARG A 203 -5.66 -3.03 -12.50
CA ARG A 203 -6.83 -3.80 -12.09
C ARG A 203 -7.17 -4.89 -13.11
N ALA A 204 -7.15 -4.57 -14.39
CA ALA A 204 -7.37 -5.56 -15.47
C ALA A 204 -6.26 -6.63 -15.51
N GLU A 205 -5.02 -6.26 -15.16
CA GLU A 205 -3.88 -7.19 -14.99
C GLU A 205 -4.01 -8.06 -13.71
N GLY A 206 -4.97 -7.79 -12.82
CA GLY A 206 -5.15 -8.50 -11.54
C GLY A 206 -4.15 -8.13 -10.46
N LYS A 207 -3.35 -7.07 -10.62
CA LYS A 207 -2.36 -6.61 -9.64
C LYS A 207 -2.97 -5.82 -8.49
N ILE A 208 -4.10 -5.16 -8.73
CA ILE A 208 -4.92 -4.47 -7.71
C ILE A 208 -6.39 -4.79 -7.92
N LYS A 209 -7.19 -4.71 -6.85
CA LYS A 209 -8.63 -4.95 -6.93
C LYS A 209 -9.44 -3.65 -6.93
N PHE A 210 -9.07 -2.74 -6.06
CA PHE A 210 -9.65 -1.41 -5.93
C PHE A 210 -8.55 -0.35 -5.97
N TYR A 211 -8.91 0.89 -6.28
CA TYR A 211 -8.01 2.03 -6.20
C TYR A 211 -8.73 3.30 -5.78
N GLY A 212 -7.98 4.30 -5.33
CA GLY A 212 -8.50 5.58 -4.89
C GLY A 212 -7.41 6.58 -4.55
N MET A 213 -7.75 7.59 -3.77
CA MET A 213 -6.81 8.58 -3.23
C MET A 213 -6.84 8.55 -1.71
N ALA A 214 -5.66 8.54 -1.08
CA ALA A 214 -5.50 8.83 0.33
C ALA A 214 -5.04 10.29 0.45
N THR A 215 -5.80 11.13 1.15
CA THR A 215 -5.58 12.56 1.20
C THR A 215 -5.98 13.13 2.57
N TRP A 216 -5.31 14.18 3.01
CA TRP A 216 -5.59 14.85 4.28
C TRP A 216 -6.65 15.96 4.12
N GLU A 217 -6.57 16.72 3.04
CA GLU A 217 -7.36 17.95 2.87
C GLU A 217 -8.15 18.02 1.56
N CYS A 218 -7.82 17.20 0.58
CA CYS A 218 -8.35 17.27 -0.79
C CYS A 218 -9.89 17.32 -0.88
N PHE A 219 -10.61 16.69 0.06
CA PHE A 219 -12.08 16.68 0.10
C PHE A 219 -12.68 17.73 1.05
N ARG A 220 -11.87 18.64 1.57
CA ARG A 220 -12.31 19.72 2.48
C ARG A 220 -12.39 21.08 1.81
N VAL A 221 -11.98 21.22 0.55
CA VAL A 221 -11.94 22.44 -0.25
C VAL A 221 -12.98 22.39 -1.36
#